data_007d533eddefcb956fbcc34dea4544c9
#
_entry.id   007d533eddefcb956fbcc34dea4544c9
#
_cell.length_a   1.000
_cell.length_b   1.000
_cell.length_c   1.000
_cell.angle_alpha   90.00
_cell.angle_beta   90.00
_cell.angle_gamma   90.00
#
_symmetry.space_group_name_H-M   'P 1'
#
loop_
_entity.id
_entity.type
_entity.pdbx_description
1 polymer ?
#
loop_
_entity_poly.entity_id
_entity_poly.type
_entity_poly.pdbx_seq_one_letter_code
_entity_poly.pdbx_strand_id
1 'polypeptide(L)'
;MVGGPGYERGMAPNRIAPTVVAVLLTALTTSACVDAPPAPIASEPSSAAALPAPGAAPGSGPRYVAMGDSAAAAPLVPDQAEPVGCLKSTNGYPSVLARRMGAASFADVTCSGARTEDLVSRAQPTRTGAVPPQLDAVTAETQLVTVTVGGNDVDLPKIAATCRRSSLDTPPCSADLVVDGVDQISEAIEADADDWSGLVDDIREKAPAARVILVGYGTYVRPEGCFPAEPVNPVDAAYFQTKVDELDDRLSQVAADRGVEFFDTRPLSVGHDICAAPEDRYIEGFAPVNPAAPLHPNGAGALAVGTALADYVSAGG
;
A
#
# COMPACT_ATOMS: atom_id res chain seq x y z
N MET A 1 33.94 22.90 54.97
CA MET A 1 35.34 22.63 55.32
C MET A 1 35.80 21.45 54.50
N VAL A 2 36.96 21.63 53.84
CA VAL A 2 37.87 20.65 53.23
C VAL A 2 37.31 19.99 51.96
N GLY A 3 37.75 20.18 50.76
CA GLY A 3 39.02 20.65 50.24
C GLY A 3 39.67 19.57 49.39
N GLY A 4 39.65 19.69 48.05
CA GLY A 4 40.55 19.43 46.99
C GLY A 4 41.04 17.98 46.75
N PRO A 5 41.86 17.70 45.71
CA PRO A 5 42.21 18.49 44.54
C PRO A 5 42.05 17.75 43.20
N GLY A 6 42.13 18.50 42.10
CA GLY A 6 42.12 18.07 40.72
C GLY A 6 43.39 17.35 40.26
N TYR A 7 43.25 16.66 39.11
CA TYR A 7 44.39 16.16 38.34
C TYR A 7 44.12 16.35 36.84
N GLU A 8 44.72 17.40 36.29
CA GLU A 8 44.89 17.56 34.85
C GLU A 8 46.06 16.70 34.37
N ARG A 9 45.91 15.97 33.29
CA ARG A 9 47.05 15.53 32.45
C ARG A 9 46.73 15.77 30.98
N GLY A 10 47.55 16.63 30.42
CA GLY A 10 47.55 17.01 29.04
C GLY A 10 47.93 15.86 28.09
N MET A 11 47.32 15.87 26.92
CA MET A 11 47.71 15.06 25.77
C MET A 11 48.48 15.90 24.76
N ALA A 12 49.67 15.45 24.42
CA ALA A 12 50.52 16.02 23.37
C ALA A 12 50.06 15.51 21.98
N PRO A 13 50.17 16.31 20.91
CA PRO A 13 49.79 15.89 19.59
C PRO A 13 50.87 15.10 18.89
N ASN A 14 50.51 13.93 18.36
CA ASN A 14 51.36 13.07 17.56
C ASN A 14 51.34 13.54 16.09
N ARG A 15 52.47 14.03 15.59
CA ARG A 15 52.67 14.43 14.19
C ARG A 15 53.16 13.21 13.39
N ILE A 16 52.41 12.79 12.43
CA ILE A 16 52.81 11.76 11.43
C ILE A 16 53.19 12.50 10.14
N ALA A 17 54.45 12.32 9.72
CA ALA A 17 55.01 12.86 8.48
C ALA A 17 54.58 11.97 7.25
N PRO A 18 54.37 12.54 6.06
CA PRO A 18 54.06 11.75 4.89
C PRO A 18 55.34 11.20 4.21
N THR A 19 55.36 9.89 3.98
CA THR A 19 56.40 9.25 3.19
C THR A 19 55.98 9.27 1.71
N VAL A 20 56.78 9.95 0.89
CA VAL A 20 56.65 9.95 -0.57
C VAL A 20 57.33 8.71 -1.14
N VAL A 21 56.58 7.84 -1.80
CA VAL A 21 57.12 6.75 -2.58
C VAL A 21 57.04 7.10 -4.07
N ALA A 22 58.19 7.27 -4.69
CA ALA A 22 58.31 7.45 -6.13
C ALA A 22 58.29 6.10 -6.82
N VAL A 23 57.35 5.89 -7.75
CA VAL A 23 57.26 4.69 -8.62
C VAL A 23 57.72 5.07 -10.02
N LEU A 24 58.85 4.43 -10.45
CA LEU A 24 59.34 4.51 -11.83
C LEU A 24 58.36 3.74 -12.78
N LEU A 25 57.86 4.41 -13.81
CA LEU A 25 57.18 3.78 -14.92
C LEU A 25 58.19 3.28 -15.96
N THR A 26 58.28 1.99 -16.18
CA THR A 26 58.87 1.38 -17.39
C THR A 26 57.75 1.07 -18.39
N ALA A 27 57.80 1.73 -19.54
CA ALA A 27 56.89 1.43 -20.65
C ALA A 27 57.32 0.19 -21.43
N LEU A 28 56.49 -0.85 -21.41
CA LEU A 28 56.57 -1.95 -22.36
C LEU A 28 55.42 -1.81 -23.36
N THR A 29 55.76 -1.58 -24.64
CA THR A 29 54.79 -1.58 -25.74
C THR A 29 54.57 -3.02 -26.19
N THR A 30 53.38 -3.57 -25.91
CA THR A 30 52.91 -4.80 -26.58
C THR A 30 51.74 -4.43 -27.50
N SER A 31 51.96 -4.67 -28.81
CA SER A 31 50.88 -4.64 -29.79
C SER A 31 49.93 -5.79 -29.49
N ALA A 32 48.69 -5.45 -29.09
CA ALA A 32 47.59 -6.41 -29.00
C ALA A 32 46.59 -6.10 -30.09
N CYS A 33 46.23 -7.11 -30.88
CA CYS A 33 45.12 -7.08 -31.84
C CYS A 33 43.85 -6.76 -31.05
N VAL A 34 43.19 -5.69 -31.47
CA VAL A 34 41.91 -5.30 -30.87
C VAL A 34 40.81 -6.07 -31.58
N ASP A 35 40.31 -7.12 -30.91
CA ASP A 35 39.03 -7.72 -31.27
C ASP A 35 37.93 -6.70 -30.92
N ALA A 36 37.13 -6.32 -31.91
CA ALA A 36 36.02 -5.42 -31.72
C ALA A 36 34.97 -6.07 -30.78
N PRO A 37 34.41 -5.34 -29.80
CA PRO A 37 33.34 -5.88 -28.96
C PRO A 37 32.11 -6.17 -29.81
N PRO A 38 31.35 -7.26 -29.51
CA PRO A 38 30.10 -7.52 -30.20
C PRO A 38 29.12 -6.33 -29.99
N ALA A 39 28.41 -5.98 -31.04
CA ALA A 39 27.40 -4.94 -31.02
C ALA A 39 26.35 -5.23 -29.90
N PRO A 40 25.89 -4.23 -29.16
CA PRO A 40 24.84 -4.44 -28.16
C PRO A 40 23.59 -4.95 -28.88
N ILE A 41 23.07 -6.08 -28.41
CA ILE A 41 21.75 -6.58 -28.81
C ILE A 41 20.76 -5.49 -28.39
N ALA A 42 20.15 -4.86 -29.37
CA ALA A 42 19.05 -3.93 -29.12
C ALA A 42 17.92 -4.76 -28.47
N SER A 43 17.73 -4.61 -27.18
CA SER A 43 16.53 -5.05 -26.50
C SER A 43 15.40 -4.22 -27.12
N GLU A 44 14.51 -4.85 -27.87
CA GLU A 44 13.27 -4.21 -28.28
C GLU A 44 12.54 -3.74 -27.00
N PRO A 45 12.17 -2.46 -26.90
CA PRO A 45 11.35 -2.03 -25.77
C PRO A 45 10.03 -2.78 -25.87
N SER A 46 9.75 -3.65 -24.87
CA SER A 46 8.42 -4.18 -24.64
C SER A 46 7.50 -2.97 -24.63
N SER A 47 6.58 -2.91 -25.59
CA SER A 47 5.60 -1.84 -25.71
C SER A 47 4.58 -1.97 -24.59
N ALA A 48 4.98 -1.63 -23.35
CA ALA A 48 4.04 -1.29 -22.32
C ALA A 48 3.33 -0.03 -22.80
N ALA A 49 2.06 -0.14 -23.17
CA ALA A 49 1.25 1.00 -23.58
C ALA A 49 1.37 2.09 -22.52
N ALA A 50 1.96 3.22 -22.89
CA ALA A 50 2.12 4.36 -21.99
C ALA A 50 0.75 4.77 -21.46
N LEU A 51 0.61 4.87 -20.14
CA LEU A 51 -0.62 5.38 -19.53
C LEU A 51 -0.88 6.80 -20.01
N PRO A 52 -2.13 7.16 -20.38
CA PRO A 52 -2.45 8.53 -20.80
C PRO A 52 -2.13 9.53 -19.68
N ALA A 53 -1.64 10.70 -20.06
CA ALA A 53 -1.26 11.76 -19.12
C ALA A 53 -2.48 12.28 -18.34
N PRO A 54 -2.30 12.75 -17.09
CA PRO A 54 -3.36 13.45 -16.36
C PRO A 54 -3.85 14.67 -17.18
N GLY A 55 -5.16 14.77 -17.42
CA GLY A 55 -5.77 15.84 -18.19
C GLY A 55 -6.10 15.48 -19.64
N ALA A 56 -6.05 14.21 -20.04
CA ALA A 56 -6.60 13.73 -21.30
C ALA A 56 -8.10 14.06 -21.42
N ALA A 57 -8.59 14.27 -22.67
CA ALA A 57 -10.02 14.46 -22.93
C ALA A 57 -10.84 13.30 -22.32
N PRO A 58 -12.12 13.56 -21.91
CA PRO A 58 -12.99 12.51 -21.38
C PRO A 58 -12.97 11.29 -22.28
N GLY A 59 -12.69 10.11 -21.72
CA GLY A 59 -12.72 8.84 -22.44
C GLY A 59 -14.16 8.43 -22.76
N SER A 60 -14.30 7.33 -23.48
CA SER A 60 -15.60 6.70 -23.74
C SER A 60 -15.96 5.60 -22.73
N GLY A 61 -15.10 5.40 -21.74
CA GLY A 61 -15.30 4.42 -20.67
C GLY A 61 -16.35 4.85 -19.64
N PRO A 62 -16.49 4.11 -18.52
CA PRO A 62 -17.51 4.39 -17.52
C PRO A 62 -17.28 5.70 -16.77
N ARG A 63 -18.36 6.27 -16.21
CA ARG A 63 -18.29 7.27 -15.15
C ARG A 63 -17.97 6.55 -13.85
N TYR A 64 -16.76 6.78 -13.32
CA TYR A 64 -16.16 6.02 -12.25
C TYR A 64 -15.98 6.84 -10.97
N VAL A 65 -16.39 6.28 -9.84
CA VAL A 65 -16.14 6.80 -8.49
C VAL A 65 -15.32 5.76 -7.72
N ALA A 66 -14.19 6.17 -7.17
CA ALA A 66 -13.40 5.35 -6.27
C ALA A 66 -13.58 5.82 -4.83
N MET A 67 -14.01 4.91 -3.97
CA MET A 67 -14.19 5.10 -2.53
C MET A 67 -13.21 4.20 -1.78
N GLY A 68 -12.85 4.60 -0.56
CA GLY A 68 -12.07 3.74 0.30
C GLY A 68 -11.07 4.47 1.18
N ASP A 69 -10.23 3.65 1.81
CA ASP A 69 -9.23 4.06 2.78
C ASP A 69 -7.82 4.22 2.16
N SER A 70 -6.80 4.11 3.01
CA SER A 70 -5.42 4.31 2.60
C SER A 70 -4.88 3.23 1.64
N ALA A 71 -5.43 2.02 1.63
CA ALA A 71 -5.00 0.98 0.69
C ALA A 71 -5.37 1.37 -0.75
N ALA A 72 -6.51 2.05 -0.95
CA ALA A 72 -6.89 2.63 -2.24
C ALA A 72 -6.19 3.97 -2.51
N ALA A 73 -6.06 4.82 -1.49
CA ALA A 73 -5.47 6.16 -1.62
C ALA A 73 -3.96 6.14 -1.95
N ALA A 74 -3.24 5.07 -1.62
CA ALA A 74 -1.79 4.91 -1.80
C ALA A 74 -0.99 6.10 -1.22
N PRO A 75 -1.04 6.31 0.12
CA PRO A 75 -0.43 7.46 0.77
C PRO A 75 1.08 7.50 0.53
N LEU A 76 1.59 8.71 0.28
CA LEU A 76 2.99 9.03 0.00
C LEU A 76 3.56 8.43 -1.32
N VAL A 77 2.76 7.73 -2.11
CA VAL A 77 3.13 7.44 -3.50
C VAL A 77 3.06 8.76 -4.30
N PRO A 78 4.10 9.19 -5.03
CA PRO A 78 4.04 10.38 -5.88
C PRO A 78 3.07 10.18 -7.06
N ASP A 79 2.41 11.22 -7.57
CA ASP A 79 2.22 12.54 -7.03
C ASP A 79 0.97 12.57 -6.15
N GLN A 80 0.98 13.44 -5.12
CA GLN A 80 -0.17 13.55 -4.21
C GLN A 80 -1.28 14.41 -4.84
N ALA A 81 -2.54 14.01 -4.59
CA ALA A 81 -3.75 14.68 -5.07
C ALA A 81 -4.47 15.46 -3.95
N GLU A 82 -5.27 16.42 -4.35
CA GLU A 82 -6.18 17.10 -3.43
C GLU A 82 -7.39 16.21 -3.04
N PRO A 83 -7.94 16.37 -1.82
CA PRO A 83 -7.41 17.21 -0.75
C PRO A 83 -6.18 16.59 -0.09
N VAL A 84 -5.12 17.37 0.12
CA VAL A 84 -3.84 16.87 0.68
C VAL A 84 -3.98 16.20 2.03
N GLY A 85 -5.03 16.51 2.79
CA GLY A 85 -5.31 15.88 4.08
C GLY A 85 -5.63 14.39 3.97
N CYS A 86 -6.10 13.91 2.82
CA CYS A 86 -6.38 12.51 2.55
C CYS A 86 -5.14 11.69 2.19
N LEU A 87 -4.00 12.33 1.92
CA LEU A 87 -2.75 11.66 1.52
C LEU A 87 -2.95 10.69 0.35
N LYS A 88 -3.80 11.03 -0.61
CA LYS A 88 -4.06 10.17 -1.76
C LYS A 88 -3.16 10.53 -2.94
N SER A 89 -2.84 9.51 -3.75
CA SER A 89 -1.95 9.62 -4.90
C SER A 89 -2.72 9.65 -6.22
N THR A 90 -2.23 10.42 -7.19
CA THR A 90 -2.68 10.30 -8.59
C THR A 90 -2.21 9.00 -9.26
N ASN A 91 -1.44 8.17 -8.55
CA ASN A 91 -0.92 6.87 -8.98
C ASN A 91 -1.39 5.72 -8.08
N GLY A 92 -2.42 5.92 -7.24
CA GLY A 92 -3.15 4.83 -6.59
C GLY A 92 -3.84 3.91 -7.61
N TYR A 93 -4.24 2.71 -7.19
CA TYR A 93 -4.89 1.76 -8.11
C TYR A 93 -6.15 2.35 -8.78
N PRO A 94 -6.96 3.22 -8.10
CA PRO A 94 -8.11 3.84 -8.74
C PRO A 94 -7.75 4.70 -9.94
N SER A 95 -6.69 5.48 -9.81
CA SER A 95 -6.18 6.32 -10.89
C SER A 95 -5.61 5.51 -12.06
N VAL A 96 -4.96 4.37 -11.76
CA VAL A 96 -4.48 3.43 -12.79
C VAL A 96 -5.67 2.83 -13.55
N LEU A 97 -6.67 2.34 -12.81
CA LEU A 97 -7.90 1.78 -13.37
C LEU A 97 -8.61 2.80 -14.28
N ALA A 98 -8.83 4.03 -13.79
CA ALA A 98 -9.49 5.09 -14.54
C ALA A 98 -8.81 5.37 -15.88
N ARG A 99 -7.47 5.48 -15.87
CA ARG A 99 -6.68 5.70 -17.09
C ARG A 99 -6.76 4.53 -18.07
N ARG A 100 -6.66 3.29 -17.58
CA ARG A 100 -6.69 2.09 -18.42
C ARG A 100 -8.04 1.86 -19.07
N MET A 101 -9.13 2.15 -18.37
CA MET A 101 -10.49 2.06 -18.92
C MET A 101 -10.85 3.25 -19.83
N GLY A 102 -10.05 4.31 -19.88
CA GLY A 102 -10.44 5.54 -20.54
C GLY A 102 -11.74 6.10 -19.96
N ALA A 103 -11.83 6.20 -18.62
CA ALA A 103 -13.02 6.66 -17.93
C ALA A 103 -13.57 7.98 -18.48
N ALA A 104 -14.88 8.07 -18.72
CA ALA A 104 -15.53 9.29 -19.21
C ALA A 104 -15.49 10.40 -18.14
N SER A 105 -15.59 10.02 -16.88
CA SER A 105 -15.28 10.86 -15.72
C SER A 105 -14.70 10.01 -14.59
N PHE A 106 -13.92 10.63 -13.72
CA PHE A 106 -13.32 9.95 -12.60
C PHE A 106 -13.33 10.84 -11.35
N ALA A 107 -13.94 10.36 -10.29
CA ALA A 107 -13.89 10.97 -8.97
C ALA A 107 -13.19 10.01 -8.01
N ASP A 108 -11.97 10.38 -7.59
CA ASP A 108 -11.25 9.70 -6.51
C ASP A 108 -11.54 10.41 -5.20
N VAL A 109 -12.40 9.81 -4.39
CA VAL A 109 -12.76 10.31 -3.05
C VAL A 109 -12.16 9.48 -1.93
N THR A 110 -11.22 8.59 -2.25
CA THR A 110 -10.48 7.82 -1.25
C THR A 110 -9.74 8.72 -0.27
N CYS A 111 -9.66 8.31 1.00
CA CYS A 111 -9.01 9.11 2.02
C CYS A 111 -8.34 8.22 3.07
N SER A 112 -7.05 8.44 3.33
CA SER A 112 -6.30 7.64 4.30
C SER A 112 -6.93 7.70 5.68
N GLY A 113 -7.09 6.52 6.31
CA GLY A 113 -7.71 6.38 7.63
C GLY A 113 -9.23 6.34 7.62
N ALA A 114 -9.89 6.37 6.45
CA ALA A 114 -11.34 6.30 6.36
C ALA A 114 -11.88 4.99 6.94
N ARG A 115 -12.96 5.10 7.70
CA ARG A 115 -13.81 4.01 8.20
C ARG A 115 -15.12 4.00 7.43
N THR A 116 -15.90 2.95 7.53
CA THR A 116 -17.20 2.84 6.84
C THR A 116 -18.10 4.05 7.10
N GLU A 117 -18.15 4.57 8.33
CA GLU A 117 -18.94 5.78 8.66
C GLU A 117 -18.46 7.03 7.90
N ASP A 118 -17.15 7.14 7.57
CA ASP A 118 -16.60 8.25 6.76
C ASP A 118 -16.99 8.12 5.28
N LEU A 119 -17.23 6.90 4.84
CA LEU A 119 -17.73 6.68 3.50
C LEU A 119 -19.20 7.06 3.37
N VAL A 120 -20.01 6.74 4.39
CA VAL A 120 -21.48 6.84 4.33
C VAL A 120 -22.01 8.21 4.75
N SER A 121 -21.64 8.68 5.95
CA SER A 121 -22.39 9.78 6.58
C SER A 121 -21.56 10.79 7.37
N ARG A 122 -20.37 10.42 7.83
CA ARG A 122 -19.53 11.29 8.64
C ARG A 122 -18.55 12.08 7.78
N ALA A 123 -18.45 13.39 8.00
CA ALA A 123 -17.34 14.16 7.46
C ALA A 123 -16.03 13.72 8.14
N GLN A 124 -15.11 13.14 7.37
CA GLN A 124 -13.84 12.64 7.89
C GLN A 124 -12.91 13.78 8.29
N PRO A 125 -12.46 13.84 9.55
CA PRO A 125 -11.48 14.83 9.97
C PRO A 125 -10.10 14.50 9.39
N THR A 126 -9.44 15.49 8.78
CA THR A 126 -8.07 15.36 8.29
C THR A 126 -7.19 16.47 8.87
N ARG A 127 -5.88 16.40 8.62
CA ARG A 127 -4.95 17.46 9.09
C ARG A 127 -5.20 18.82 8.46
N THR A 128 -5.86 18.88 7.31
CA THR A 128 -6.11 20.11 6.55
C THR A 128 -7.58 20.56 6.59
N GLY A 129 -8.39 19.90 7.39
CA GLY A 129 -9.83 20.14 7.52
C GLY A 129 -10.64 18.88 7.30
N ALA A 130 -11.95 18.95 7.55
CA ALA A 130 -12.85 17.83 7.30
C ALA A 130 -13.14 17.70 5.80
N VAL A 131 -13.26 16.46 5.31
CA VAL A 131 -13.73 16.15 3.95
C VAL A 131 -15.14 15.55 4.04
N PRO A 132 -16.01 15.78 3.04
CA PRO A 132 -17.37 15.24 3.07
C PRO A 132 -17.39 13.72 2.99
N PRO A 133 -18.52 13.06 3.35
CA PRO A 133 -18.68 11.63 3.15
C PRO A 133 -18.42 11.26 1.70
N GLN A 134 -17.73 10.13 1.49
CA GLN A 134 -17.31 9.72 0.15
C GLN A 134 -18.50 9.39 -0.76
N LEU A 135 -19.60 8.89 -0.17
CA LEU A 135 -20.84 8.57 -0.85
C LEU A 135 -21.50 9.78 -1.53
N ASP A 136 -21.16 11.01 -1.13
CA ASP A 136 -21.67 12.23 -1.77
C ASP A 136 -21.21 12.36 -3.23
N ALA A 137 -20.13 11.71 -3.61
CA ALA A 137 -19.63 11.67 -4.99
C ALA A 137 -20.40 10.70 -5.91
N VAL A 138 -21.13 9.75 -5.32
CA VAL A 138 -21.94 8.79 -6.07
C VAL A 138 -23.27 9.43 -6.49
N THR A 139 -23.57 9.34 -7.79
CA THR A 139 -24.81 9.89 -8.38
C THR A 139 -25.50 8.85 -9.24
N ALA A 140 -26.73 9.11 -9.67
CA ALA A 140 -27.49 8.20 -10.55
C ALA A 140 -26.79 7.94 -11.90
N GLU A 141 -25.89 8.82 -12.32
CA GLU A 141 -25.09 8.66 -13.54
C GLU A 141 -23.82 7.84 -13.35
N THR A 142 -23.44 7.50 -12.11
CA THR A 142 -22.27 6.66 -11.81
C THR A 142 -22.47 5.27 -12.41
N GLN A 143 -21.44 4.77 -13.09
CA GLN A 143 -21.50 3.48 -13.80
C GLN A 143 -20.57 2.43 -13.20
N LEU A 144 -19.52 2.87 -12.50
CA LEU A 144 -18.61 1.99 -11.78
C LEU A 144 -18.29 2.61 -10.42
N VAL A 145 -18.32 1.79 -9.38
CA VAL A 145 -17.81 2.14 -8.04
C VAL A 145 -16.84 1.06 -7.60
N THR A 146 -15.65 1.44 -7.16
CA THR A 146 -14.77 0.54 -6.41
C THR A 146 -14.66 0.98 -4.97
N VAL A 147 -14.59 0.04 -4.04
CA VAL A 147 -14.51 0.32 -2.60
C VAL A 147 -13.46 -0.55 -1.95
N THR A 148 -12.52 0.04 -1.22
CA THR A 148 -11.61 -0.66 -0.30
C THR A 148 -11.84 -0.12 1.10
N VAL A 149 -12.40 -0.92 2.00
CA VAL A 149 -12.82 -0.50 3.35
C VAL A 149 -12.78 -1.69 4.31
N GLY A 150 -12.75 -1.42 5.61
CA GLY A 150 -12.82 -2.44 6.65
C GLY A 150 -11.56 -2.48 7.52
N GLY A 151 -10.36 -2.33 6.93
CA GLY A 151 -9.11 -2.43 7.67
C GLY A 151 -8.99 -1.44 8.85
N ASN A 152 -9.54 -0.23 8.69
CA ASN A 152 -9.59 0.75 9.78
C ASN A 152 -10.75 0.48 10.74
N ASP A 153 -11.86 -0.08 10.28
CA ASP A 153 -13.01 -0.42 11.12
C ASP A 153 -12.58 -1.40 12.21
N VAL A 154 -11.83 -2.43 11.84
CA VAL A 154 -11.29 -3.45 12.76
C VAL A 154 -9.90 -3.12 13.33
N ASP A 155 -9.44 -1.88 13.25
CA ASP A 155 -8.17 -1.37 13.81
C ASP A 155 -6.89 -2.13 13.35
N LEU A 156 -6.85 -2.75 12.15
CA LEU A 156 -5.64 -3.45 11.64
C LEU A 156 -4.36 -2.60 11.70
N PRO A 157 -4.35 -1.30 11.36
CA PRO A 157 -3.14 -0.48 11.46
C PRO A 157 -2.62 -0.34 12.89
N LYS A 158 -3.52 -0.27 13.88
CA LYS A 158 -3.18 -0.20 15.30
C LYS A 158 -2.58 -1.51 15.77
N ILE A 159 -3.14 -2.64 15.35
CA ILE A 159 -2.63 -3.98 15.66
C ILE A 159 -1.21 -4.13 15.12
N ALA A 160 -0.99 -3.83 13.84
CA ALA A 160 0.33 -3.88 13.22
C ALA A 160 1.35 -3.02 13.98
N ALA A 161 0.99 -1.79 14.35
CA ALA A 161 1.86 -0.90 15.12
C ALA A 161 2.19 -1.46 16.52
N THR A 162 1.20 -2.05 17.20
CA THR A 162 1.36 -2.64 18.55
C THR A 162 2.23 -3.90 18.51
N CYS A 163 2.19 -4.67 17.43
CA CYS A 163 2.93 -5.91 17.26
C CYS A 163 4.39 -5.74 16.83
N ARG A 164 4.88 -4.51 16.68
CA ARG A 164 6.31 -4.28 16.43
C ARG A 164 7.16 -4.79 17.58
N ARG A 165 8.21 -5.54 17.27
CA ARG A 165 9.13 -6.14 18.25
C ARG A 165 10.59 -5.87 17.85
N SER A 166 11.41 -5.55 18.84
CA SER A 166 12.87 -5.43 18.67
C SER A 166 13.62 -6.73 18.97
N SER A 167 12.93 -7.71 19.61
CA SER A 167 13.48 -9.02 19.97
C SER A 167 12.37 -10.07 19.89
N LEU A 168 12.75 -11.31 19.58
CA LEU A 168 11.87 -12.48 19.64
C LEU A 168 11.67 -13.04 21.06
N ASP A 169 12.39 -12.50 22.06
CA ASP A 169 12.25 -12.93 23.46
C ASP A 169 10.95 -12.40 24.12
N THR A 170 10.30 -11.40 23.51
CA THR A 170 8.99 -10.90 23.96
C THR A 170 7.87 -11.81 23.46
N PRO A 171 6.85 -12.10 24.29
CA PRO A 171 5.69 -12.86 23.85
C PRO A 171 5.03 -12.23 22.60
N PRO A 172 4.43 -13.04 21.72
CA PRO A 172 3.63 -12.52 20.62
C PRO A 172 2.52 -11.59 21.11
N CYS A 173 2.28 -10.48 20.41
CA CYS A 173 1.21 -9.54 20.73
C CYS A 173 -0.17 -10.13 20.46
N SER A 174 -0.26 -11.05 19.52
CA SER A 174 -1.50 -11.77 19.20
C SER A 174 -2.10 -12.50 20.39
N ALA A 175 -1.26 -12.88 21.38
CA ALA A 175 -1.75 -13.47 22.63
C ALA A 175 -2.66 -12.53 23.43
N ASP A 176 -2.45 -11.22 23.36
CA ASP A 176 -3.24 -10.20 24.04
C ASP A 176 -4.56 -9.88 23.30
N LEU A 177 -4.71 -10.33 22.07
CA LEU A 177 -5.89 -10.12 21.23
C LEU A 177 -6.91 -11.25 21.35
N VAL A 178 -6.56 -12.34 22.03
CA VAL A 178 -7.48 -13.44 22.37
C VAL A 178 -7.81 -13.35 23.84
N VAL A 179 -9.01 -12.87 24.17
CA VAL A 179 -9.49 -12.68 25.54
C VAL A 179 -10.54 -13.76 25.86
N ASP A 180 -10.33 -14.51 26.91
CA ASP A 180 -11.23 -15.60 27.33
C ASP A 180 -11.55 -16.61 26.19
N GLY A 181 -10.58 -16.82 25.29
CA GLY A 181 -10.73 -17.72 24.14
C GLY A 181 -11.46 -17.11 22.94
N VAL A 182 -11.79 -15.83 22.99
CA VAL A 182 -12.45 -15.08 21.92
C VAL A 182 -11.43 -14.17 21.25
N ASP A 183 -11.26 -14.32 19.93
CA ASP A 183 -10.41 -13.44 19.12
C ASP A 183 -11.15 -12.12 18.86
N GLN A 184 -10.63 -11.03 19.42
CA GLN A 184 -11.27 -9.72 19.36
C GLN A 184 -11.35 -9.13 17.96
N ILE A 185 -10.44 -9.54 17.07
CA ILE A 185 -10.42 -9.04 15.69
C ILE A 185 -11.45 -9.78 14.85
N SER A 186 -11.56 -11.11 15.03
CA SER A 186 -12.62 -11.89 14.39
C SER A 186 -14.01 -11.38 14.80
N GLU A 187 -14.22 -11.10 16.09
CA GLU A 187 -15.48 -10.52 16.58
C GLU A 187 -15.77 -9.15 15.94
N ALA A 188 -14.74 -8.30 15.79
CA ALA A 188 -14.91 -7.00 15.13
C ALA A 188 -15.27 -7.17 13.63
N ILE A 189 -14.59 -8.09 12.92
CA ILE A 189 -14.89 -8.40 11.51
C ILE A 189 -16.35 -8.85 11.34
N GLU A 190 -16.84 -9.72 12.21
CA GLU A 190 -18.23 -10.17 12.18
C GLU A 190 -19.22 -9.04 12.55
N ALA A 191 -18.87 -8.21 13.52
CA ALA A 191 -19.74 -7.11 13.97
C ALA A 191 -19.90 -6.02 12.89
N ASP A 192 -18.85 -5.71 12.13
CA ASP A 192 -18.86 -4.65 11.12
C ASP A 192 -19.47 -5.09 9.77
N ALA A 193 -19.79 -6.36 9.60
CA ALA A 193 -20.32 -6.89 8.33
C ALA A 193 -21.66 -6.27 7.90
N ASP A 194 -22.51 -5.90 8.87
CA ASP A 194 -23.78 -5.23 8.59
C ASP A 194 -23.55 -3.79 8.10
N ASP A 195 -22.52 -3.10 8.61
CA ASP A 195 -22.15 -1.76 8.17
C ASP A 195 -21.61 -1.78 6.75
N TRP A 196 -20.77 -2.77 6.38
CA TRP A 196 -20.31 -2.93 5.00
C TRP A 196 -21.45 -3.30 4.04
N SER A 197 -22.40 -4.10 4.52
CA SER A 197 -23.62 -4.43 3.76
C SER A 197 -24.46 -3.17 3.53
N GLY A 198 -24.64 -2.34 4.56
CA GLY A 198 -25.36 -1.07 4.46
C GLY A 198 -24.70 -0.10 3.49
N LEU A 199 -23.36 0.00 3.49
CA LEU A 199 -22.62 0.81 2.52
C LEU A 199 -22.91 0.39 1.07
N VAL A 200 -22.93 -0.92 0.80
CA VAL A 200 -23.28 -1.44 -0.55
C VAL A 200 -24.71 -1.07 -0.93
N ASP A 201 -25.66 -1.20 0.00
CA ASP A 201 -27.05 -0.84 -0.22
C ASP A 201 -27.21 0.67 -0.50
N ASP A 202 -26.52 1.53 0.23
CA ASP A 202 -26.51 3.00 0.05
C ASP A 202 -25.93 3.39 -1.32
N ILE A 203 -24.83 2.73 -1.77
CA ILE A 203 -24.27 2.94 -3.11
C ILE A 203 -25.29 2.59 -4.17
N ARG A 204 -25.97 1.44 -4.04
CA ARG A 204 -26.97 0.98 -5.02
C ARG A 204 -28.23 1.83 -5.02
N GLU A 205 -28.62 2.39 -3.88
CA GLU A 205 -29.74 3.34 -3.82
C GLU A 205 -29.42 4.60 -4.62
N LYS A 206 -28.20 5.15 -4.49
CA LYS A 206 -27.76 6.35 -5.24
C LYS A 206 -27.49 6.07 -6.72
N ALA A 207 -26.92 4.90 -7.04
CA ALA A 207 -26.51 4.52 -8.39
C ALA A 207 -26.98 3.10 -8.76
N PRO A 208 -28.29 2.89 -8.98
CA PRO A 208 -28.87 1.55 -9.15
C PRO A 208 -28.38 0.79 -10.39
N ALA A 209 -27.78 1.50 -11.35
CA ALA A 209 -27.21 0.91 -12.57
C ALA A 209 -25.68 0.75 -12.49
N ALA A 210 -25.05 1.15 -11.39
CA ALA A 210 -23.61 1.06 -11.24
C ALA A 210 -23.16 -0.38 -11.00
N ARG A 211 -22.07 -0.76 -11.65
CA ARG A 211 -21.28 -1.93 -11.25
C ARG A 211 -20.51 -1.57 -9.98
N VAL A 212 -20.66 -2.34 -8.92
CA VAL A 212 -19.99 -2.12 -7.62
C VAL A 212 -19.02 -3.25 -7.38
N ILE A 213 -17.77 -2.94 -7.08
CA ILE A 213 -16.70 -3.90 -6.83
C ILE A 213 -16.04 -3.57 -5.48
N LEU A 214 -16.16 -4.45 -4.51
CA LEU A 214 -15.33 -4.42 -3.31
C LEU A 214 -13.95 -4.94 -3.67
N VAL A 215 -12.90 -4.24 -3.27
CA VAL A 215 -11.50 -4.58 -3.59
C VAL A 215 -10.78 -4.97 -2.31
N GLY A 216 -10.26 -6.19 -2.24
CA GLY A 216 -9.57 -6.73 -1.07
C GLY A 216 -8.21 -6.10 -0.83
N TYR A 217 -7.63 -6.42 0.33
CA TYR A 217 -6.34 -5.86 0.81
C TYR A 217 -5.12 -6.66 0.33
N GLY A 218 -5.27 -7.96 0.11
CA GLY A 218 -4.20 -8.82 -0.39
C GLY A 218 -3.22 -9.35 0.66
N THR A 219 -2.05 -9.80 0.21
CA THR A 219 -1.03 -10.39 1.08
C THR A 219 -0.04 -9.33 1.55
N TYR A 220 -0.10 -8.99 2.83
CA TYR A 220 0.78 -8.01 3.47
C TYR A 220 2.10 -8.61 3.93
N VAL A 221 2.03 -9.82 4.52
CA VAL A 221 3.19 -10.51 5.07
C VAL A 221 3.02 -12.02 4.94
N ARG A 222 4.10 -12.71 4.57
CA ARG A 222 4.11 -14.18 4.55
C ARG A 222 4.04 -14.74 5.96
N PRO A 223 3.46 -15.95 6.17
CA PRO A 223 3.22 -16.49 7.51
C PRO A 223 4.47 -16.64 8.37
N GLU A 224 5.63 -16.95 7.77
CA GLU A 224 6.89 -17.06 8.51
C GLU A 224 7.52 -15.71 8.87
N GLY A 225 6.97 -14.59 8.36
CA GLY A 225 7.54 -13.25 8.53
C GLY A 225 8.95 -13.15 7.96
N CYS A 226 9.69 -12.12 8.35
CA CYS A 226 11.10 -11.92 7.93
C CYS A 226 11.93 -11.17 8.97
N PHE A 227 11.68 -11.44 10.26
CA PHE A 227 12.51 -10.86 11.32
C PHE A 227 13.99 -11.21 11.11
N PRO A 228 14.95 -10.29 11.32
CA PRO A 228 14.78 -8.92 11.82
C PRO A 228 14.57 -7.85 10.73
N ALA A 229 14.47 -8.22 9.46
CA ALA A 229 14.30 -7.25 8.37
C ALA A 229 13.01 -6.42 8.57
N GLU A 230 11.93 -7.10 8.93
CA GLU A 230 10.72 -6.45 9.44
C GLU A 230 10.54 -6.82 10.92
N PRO A 231 10.23 -5.83 11.79
CA PRO A 231 10.27 -6.01 13.24
C PRO A 231 8.98 -6.65 13.78
N VAL A 232 8.62 -7.83 13.26
CA VAL A 232 7.42 -8.59 13.64
C VAL A 232 7.81 -10.03 13.94
N ASN A 233 7.32 -10.56 15.07
CA ASN A 233 7.46 -11.95 15.40
C ASN A 233 6.76 -12.84 14.35
N PRO A 234 7.32 -13.98 13.91
CA PRO A 234 6.66 -14.88 12.95
C PRO A 234 5.24 -15.29 13.34
N VAL A 235 4.98 -15.51 14.64
CA VAL A 235 3.61 -15.83 15.13
C VAL A 235 2.66 -14.67 14.89
N ASP A 236 3.11 -13.42 15.16
CA ASP A 236 2.32 -12.21 14.95
C ASP A 236 2.16 -11.90 13.44
N ALA A 237 3.17 -12.20 12.61
CA ALA A 237 3.08 -12.07 11.16
C ALA A 237 1.99 -13.00 10.58
N ALA A 238 2.02 -14.28 10.96
CA ALA A 238 1.00 -15.25 10.56
C ALA A 238 -0.39 -14.83 11.06
N TYR A 239 -0.51 -14.42 12.31
CA TYR A 239 -1.76 -13.93 12.88
C TYR A 239 -2.30 -12.72 12.11
N PHE A 240 -1.46 -11.70 11.89
CA PHE A 240 -1.86 -10.49 11.17
C PHE A 240 -2.39 -10.81 9.77
N GLN A 241 -1.65 -11.63 8.99
CA GLN A 241 -2.12 -12.01 7.66
C GLN A 241 -3.43 -12.81 7.72
N THR A 242 -3.57 -13.70 8.70
CA THR A 242 -4.84 -14.42 8.89
C THR A 242 -6.02 -13.46 9.11
N LYS A 243 -5.82 -12.34 9.84
CA LYS A 243 -6.89 -11.35 10.05
C LYS A 243 -7.18 -10.52 8.79
N VAL A 244 -6.17 -10.23 7.97
CA VAL A 244 -6.38 -9.61 6.65
C VAL A 244 -7.16 -10.55 5.72
N ASP A 245 -6.79 -11.83 5.70
CA ASP A 245 -7.49 -12.84 4.89
C ASP A 245 -8.94 -13.04 5.35
N GLU A 246 -9.19 -13.07 6.66
CA GLU A 246 -10.53 -13.17 7.25
C GLU A 246 -11.41 -11.96 6.91
N LEU A 247 -10.83 -10.76 6.93
CA LEU A 247 -11.52 -9.54 6.48
C LEU A 247 -11.88 -9.62 4.99
N ASP A 248 -10.94 -10.02 4.13
CA ASP A 248 -11.18 -10.17 2.69
C ASP A 248 -12.26 -11.23 2.41
N ASP A 249 -12.24 -12.36 3.13
CA ASP A 249 -13.25 -13.40 3.01
C ASP A 249 -14.63 -12.89 3.45
N ARG A 250 -14.71 -12.10 4.52
CA ARG A 250 -15.97 -11.52 5.00
C ARG A 250 -16.51 -10.47 4.02
N LEU A 251 -15.66 -9.60 3.48
CA LEU A 251 -16.05 -8.65 2.42
C LEU A 251 -16.52 -9.37 1.15
N SER A 252 -15.88 -10.48 0.78
CA SER A 252 -16.31 -11.34 -0.34
C SER A 252 -17.70 -11.93 -0.09
N GLN A 253 -17.98 -12.35 1.15
CA GLN A 253 -19.32 -12.84 1.51
C GLN A 253 -20.36 -11.71 1.46
N VAL A 254 -20.05 -10.51 1.96
CA VAL A 254 -20.92 -9.33 1.85
C VAL A 254 -21.21 -9.01 0.38
N ALA A 255 -20.21 -9.06 -0.49
CA ALA A 255 -20.38 -8.82 -1.92
C ALA A 255 -21.35 -9.85 -2.54
N ALA A 256 -21.16 -11.14 -2.24
CA ALA A 256 -22.03 -12.20 -2.71
C ALA A 256 -23.48 -12.05 -2.21
N ASP A 257 -23.67 -11.76 -0.93
CA ASP A 257 -25.00 -11.59 -0.31
C ASP A 257 -25.75 -10.38 -0.87
N ARG A 258 -25.02 -9.33 -1.26
CA ARG A 258 -25.58 -8.11 -1.86
C ARG A 258 -25.63 -8.15 -3.39
N GLY A 259 -25.14 -9.22 -4.04
CA GLY A 259 -25.12 -9.35 -5.49
C GLY A 259 -24.27 -8.31 -6.18
N VAL A 260 -23.14 -7.95 -5.56
CA VAL A 260 -22.06 -7.12 -6.12
C VAL A 260 -20.79 -7.95 -6.24
N GLU A 261 -19.71 -7.37 -6.74
CA GLU A 261 -18.49 -8.11 -7.01
C GLU A 261 -17.45 -7.91 -5.92
N PHE A 262 -16.61 -8.93 -5.70
CA PHE A 262 -15.40 -8.84 -4.92
C PHE A 262 -14.18 -9.13 -5.80
N PHE A 263 -13.21 -8.23 -5.80
CA PHE A 263 -11.94 -8.42 -6.48
C PHE A 263 -10.86 -8.81 -5.48
N ASP A 264 -10.50 -10.11 -5.48
CA ASP A 264 -9.46 -10.66 -4.61
C ASP A 264 -8.07 -10.25 -5.10
N THR A 265 -7.36 -9.48 -4.30
CA THR A 265 -6.00 -9.00 -4.60
C THR A 265 -4.91 -9.94 -4.06
N ARG A 266 -5.25 -10.95 -3.26
CA ARG A 266 -4.30 -11.91 -2.68
C ARG A 266 -3.46 -12.63 -3.73
N PRO A 267 -4.03 -13.17 -4.83
CA PRO A 267 -3.24 -13.85 -5.87
C PRO A 267 -2.19 -12.95 -6.53
N LEU A 268 -2.46 -11.63 -6.59
CA LEU A 268 -1.54 -10.66 -7.19
C LEU A 268 -0.36 -10.30 -6.29
N SER A 269 -0.54 -10.42 -4.97
CA SER A 269 0.40 -9.93 -3.96
C SER A 269 1.25 -11.02 -3.32
N VAL A 270 0.98 -12.31 -3.61
CA VAL A 270 1.83 -13.43 -3.16
C VAL A 270 3.26 -13.26 -3.69
N GLY A 271 4.23 -13.23 -2.77
CA GLY A 271 5.64 -13.02 -3.10
C GLY A 271 6.05 -11.55 -3.27
N HIS A 272 5.08 -10.62 -3.16
CA HIS A 272 5.28 -9.17 -3.24
C HIS A 272 4.99 -8.45 -1.91
N ASP A 273 4.98 -9.21 -0.82
CA ASP A 273 4.73 -8.75 0.55
C ASP A 273 5.89 -7.93 1.14
N ILE A 274 5.73 -7.45 2.38
CA ILE A 274 6.75 -6.63 3.07
C ILE A 274 8.11 -7.33 3.22
N CYS A 275 8.16 -8.65 3.07
CA CYS A 275 9.38 -9.47 3.16
C CYS A 275 10.05 -9.72 1.80
N ALA A 276 9.46 -9.30 0.71
CA ALA A 276 10.06 -9.41 -0.62
C ALA A 276 11.28 -8.48 -0.76
N ALA A 277 12.11 -8.71 -1.77
CA ALA A 277 13.18 -7.77 -2.12
C ALA A 277 12.57 -6.39 -2.48
N PRO A 278 13.27 -5.28 -2.21
CA PRO A 278 12.71 -3.94 -2.43
C PRO A 278 12.13 -3.70 -3.82
N GLU A 279 12.76 -4.27 -4.84
CA GLU A 279 12.32 -4.16 -6.24
C GLU A 279 11.08 -4.99 -6.57
N ASP A 280 10.79 -6.01 -5.76
CA ASP A 280 9.66 -6.92 -5.96
C ASP A 280 8.46 -6.58 -5.06
N ARG A 281 8.60 -5.63 -4.13
CA ARG A 281 7.54 -5.28 -3.18
C ARG A 281 6.38 -4.58 -3.86
N TYR A 282 5.17 -4.97 -3.49
CA TYR A 282 3.93 -4.23 -3.73
C TYR A 282 3.44 -3.52 -2.47
N ILE A 283 3.76 -4.06 -1.31
CA ILE A 283 3.48 -3.49 0.00
C ILE A 283 4.80 -3.15 0.67
N GLU A 284 4.95 -1.93 1.17
CA GLU A 284 6.13 -1.51 1.94
C GLU A 284 6.03 -1.97 3.39
N GLY A 285 7.20 -2.24 3.98
CA GLY A 285 7.32 -2.63 5.38
C GLY A 285 7.19 -1.47 6.37
N PHE A 286 7.57 -1.70 7.63
CA PHE A 286 7.58 -0.67 8.67
C PHE A 286 8.57 0.48 8.40
N ALA A 287 9.60 0.21 7.61
CA ALA A 287 10.54 1.20 7.09
C ALA A 287 10.52 1.14 5.56
N PRO A 288 9.67 1.94 4.91
CA PRO A 288 9.55 1.95 3.45
C PRO A 288 10.87 2.24 2.76
N VAL A 289 11.18 1.46 1.72
CA VAL A 289 12.33 1.68 0.83
C VAL A 289 11.90 2.28 -0.51
N ASN A 290 10.67 2.02 -0.93
CA ASN A 290 10.04 2.70 -2.06
C ASN A 290 9.06 3.78 -1.53
N PRO A 291 8.75 4.80 -2.34
CA PRO A 291 7.79 5.83 -1.94
C PRO A 291 6.42 5.25 -1.63
N ALA A 292 6.07 5.20 -0.36
CA ALA A 292 4.77 4.83 0.19
C ALA A 292 4.75 5.13 1.71
N ALA A 293 3.59 5.12 2.34
CA ALA A 293 3.50 5.05 3.79
C ALA A 293 3.86 3.64 4.30
N PRO A 294 4.33 3.51 5.57
CA PRO A 294 4.56 2.18 6.16
C PRO A 294 3.33 1.29 6.07
N LEU A 295 3.53 0.02 5.71
CA LEU A 295 2.47 -0.99 5.57
C LEU A 295 1.38 -0.63 4.55
N HIS A 296 1.75 0.06 3.48
CA HIS A 296 0.83 0.45 2.41
C HIS A 296 1.36 0.08 1.04
N PRO A 297 0.48 -0.01 0.03
CA PRO A 297 0.88 -0.22 -1.35
C PRO A 297 1.83 0.86 -1.83
N ASN A 298 2.91 0.45 -2.49
CA ASN A 298 3.77 1.34 -3.26
C ASN A 298 3.27 1.51 -4.71
N GLY A 299 4.00 2.28 -5.52
CA GLY A 299 3.60 2.53 -6.91
C GLY A 299 3.52 1.27 -7.77
N ALA A 300 4.37 0.26 -7.52
CA ALA A 300 4.33 -1.02 -8.24
C ALA A 300 3.08 -1.82 -7.89
N GLY A 301 2.74 -1.91 -6.59
CA GLY A 301 1.53 -2.57 -6.11
C GLY A 301 0.26 -1.89 -6.63
N ALA A 302 0.20 -0.55 -6.55
CA ALA A 302 -0.91 0.22 -7.10
C ALA A 302 -1.09 0.00 -8.61
N LEU A 303 0.02 -0.06 -9.36
CA LEU A 303 0.00 -0.36 -10.80
C LEU A 303 -0.48 -1.78 -11.09
N ALA A 304 -0.01 -2.77 -10.33
CA ALA A 304 -0.41 -4.17 -10.49
C ALA A 304 -1.91 -4.36 -10.25
N VAL A 305 -2.42 -3.88 -9.10
CA VAL A 305 -3.85 -3.97 -8.75
C VAL A 305 -4.71 -3.22 -9.77
N GLY A 306 -4.38 -1.97 -10.09
CA GLY A 306 -5.16 -1.17 -11.03
C GLY A 306 -5.17 -1.74 -12.45
N THR A 307 -4.08 -2.42 -12.86
CA THR A 307 -3.99 -3.12 -14.14
C THR A 307 -4.89 -4.35 -14.17
N ALA A 308 -4.74 -5.23 -13.19
CA ALA A 308 -5.52 -6.45 -13.11
C ALA A 308 -7.02 -6.17 -12.95
N LEU A 309 -7.37 -5.13 -12.18
CA LEU A 309 -8.76 -4.69 -12.03
C LEU A 309 -9.33 -4.12 -13.35
N ALA A 310 -8.50 -3.43 -14.16
CA ALA A 310 -8.93 -2.97 -15.48
C ALA A 310 -9.23 -4.14 -16.44
N ASP A 311 -8.39 -5.17 -16.42
CA ASP A 311 -8.60 -6.39 -17.20
C ASP A 311 -9.86 -7.12 -16.74
N TYR A 312 -10.08 -7.23 -15.43
CA TYR A 312 -11.27 -7.81 -14.81
C TYR A 312 -12.55 -7.07 -15.22
N VAL A 313 -12.55 -5.72 -15.12
CA VAL A 313 -13.70 -4.90 -15.53
C VAL A 313 -14.00 -5.06 -17.02
N SER A 314 -12.96 -5.13 -17.86
CA SER A 314 -13.09 -5.27 -19.33
C SER A 314 -13.59 -6.65 -19.75
N ALA A 315 -13.29 -7.70 -18.99
CA ALA A 315 -13.77 -9.06 -19.24
C ALA A 315 -15.24 -9.28 -18.87
N GLY A 316 -15.87 -8.32 -18.19
CA GLY A 316 -17.27 -8.41 -17.75
C GLY A 316 -17.47 -9.02 -16.37
N GLY A 317 -16.37 -9.24 -15.65
CA GLY A 317 -16.34 -9.85 -14.31
C GLY A 317 -16.27 -11.34 -14.36
#